data_cffdafcc890a867628f83235773b2fee
#
_entry.id   cffdafcc890a867628f83235773b2fee
#
_cell.length_a   1.000
_cell.length_b   1.000
_cell.length_c   1.000
_cell.angle_alpha   90.00
_cell.angle_beta   90.00
_cell.angle_gamma   90.00
#
_symmetry.space_group_name_H-M   'P 1'
#
loop_
_entity.id
_entity.type
_entity.pdbx_description
1 polymer ?
#
loop_
_entity_poly.entity_id
_entity_poly.type
_entity_poly.pdbx_seq_one_letter_code
_entity_poly.pdbx_strand_id
1 'polypeptide(L)'
;MRLKAIGLGAVALASMAPSLCSPLWAQSASPAKLAIENPVSEEALRQHINILASDEFEGRGPGTAGETKTIGYIAQQWANAGLKGGLADGGWYDPVNLIESHAAGGSLRFINKGKAVKLPEDSIIIRSRDAAVHLKKLPVVYAGFGVDANGKVVADVAGKLALIRMDDPAFGDVKDLRSRRDAVAKAGAAAVFYIVGGEKAPWDIYKRVYGETTTIPSRQSAAAVDGIIRRDAAQALFAANKVDWDKMIAETVKPEFTGIAFTSKADLDATTHIRTIKSHNVVGKIPGKLGADKGVIMFLGHWDHLGICRPEGAADRICNGAVDNASGIAVLIEAAKRLAKNQPDRDIYFLATTAEEMGLLGAYAFADKPVVPLDKIVAAFNIDTIAVVPKGEKVAILGRGTTTLDADIDAITRSLGREPETGLDSNVMVNRQDGWALKARGVPALMVSGSFADMKKLMAYLEGDYHQPEDQPGDKIILSGAAEDADLHVAIGKHFGSVTAWPGT
;
A
#
# COMPACT_ATOMS: atom_id res chain seq x y z
N MET A 1 0.34 33.46 -82.11
CA MET A 1 -0.01 34.68 -82.91
C MET A 1 0.13 35.91 -82.02
N ARG A 2 1.09 36.79 -82.37
CA ARG A 2 1.34 38.19 -81.96
C ARG A 2 1.45 38.49 -80.45
N LEU A 3 2.65 38.65 -79.90
CA LEU A 3 3.41 39.89 -79.72
C LEU A 3 2.61 41.17 -79.40
N LYS A 4 2.89 41.77 -78.27
CA LYS A 4 3.33 43.15 -78.16
C LYS A 4 4.00 43.45 -76.83
N ALA A 5 5.18 43.99 -76.87
CA ALA A 5 6.00 44.57 -75.84
C ALA A 5 5.58 46.01 -75.54
N ILE A 6 6.14 46.60 -74.50
CA ILE A 6 6.51 48.01 -74.17
C ILE A 6 6.08 48.23 -72.68
N GLY A 7 6.94 48.56 -71.73
CA GLY A 7 7.68 49.73 -71.52
C GLY A 7 8.51 49.69 -70.23
N LEU A 8 9.74 50.11 -70.24
CA LEU A 8 10.65 50.36 -69.14
C LEU A 8 10.14 51.51 -68.25
N GLY A 9 10.16 51.32 -66.94
CA GLY A 9 10.12 52.37 -65.95
C GLY A 9 11.06 52.02 -64.80
N ALA A 10 12.18 52.74 -64.75
CA ALA A 10 13.16 52.63 -63.68
C ALA A 10 12.67 53.29 -62.43
N VAL A 11 12.58 52.53 -61.33
CA VAL A 11 12.36 53.09 -60.00
C VAL A 11 13.52 52.66 -59.13
N ALA A 12 14.08 53.62 -58.40
CA ALA A 12 15.25 53.51 -57.56
C ALA A 12 14.99 52.57 -56.34
N LEU A 13 15.92 51.64 -56.18
CA LEU A 13 15.97 50.81 -54.95
C LEU A 13 16.61 51.60 -53.80
N ALA A 14 15.78 51.95 -52.80
CA ALA A 14 16.26 52.35 -51.50
C ALA A 14 16.52 51.07 -50.70
N SER A 15 17.76 50.79 -50.36
CA SER A 15 18.18 49.67 -49.52
C SER A 15 17.78 49.94 -48.07
N MET A 16 16.70 49.27 -47.56
CA MET A 16 16.42 49.13 -46.14
C MET A 16 17.07 47.84 -45.64
N ALA A 17 18.09 47.97 -44.80
CA ALA A 17 18.67 46.85 -44.05
C ALA A 17 17.65 46.31 -43.03
N PRO A 18 17.42 44.99 -42.91
CA PRO A 18 16.59 44.46 -41.88
C PRO A 18 17.34 44.51 -40.54
N SER A 19 16.80 45.25 -39.57
CA SER A 19 17.20 45.16 -38.18
C SER A 19 16.87 43.76 -37.65
N LEU A 20 17.89 42.94 -37.43
CA LEU A 20 17.80 41.67 -36.72
C LEU A 20 17.47 41.96 -35.25
N CYS A 21 16.18 42.02 -34.91
CA CYS A 21 15.73 41.82 -33.52
C CYS A 21 15.94 40.36 -33.16
N SER A 22 17.05 40.03 -32.49
CA SER A 22 17.22 38.77 -31.82
C SER A 22 16.18 38.66 -30.71
N PRO A 23 15.38 37.59 -30.63
CA PRO A 23 14.53 37.41 -29.49
C PRO A 23 15.42 37.24 -28.25
N LEU A 24 15.30 38.13 -27.28
CA LEU A 24 15.80 37.90 -25.93
C LEU A 24 15.08 36.65 -25.42
N TRP A 25 15.79 35.53 -25.43
CA TRP A 25 15.38 34.37 -24.60
C TRP A 25 15.43 34.86 -23.17
N ALA A 26 14.25 35.03 -22.58
CA ALA A 26 14.12 35.22 -21.15
C ALA A 26 14.72 33.96 -20.51
N GLN A 27 15.93 34.08 -19.99
CA GLN A 27 16.45 33.10 -19.05
C GLN A 27 15.46 33.07 -17.90
N SER A 28 14.68 31.98 -17.82
CA SER A 28 13.87 31.70 -16.66
C SER A 28 14.85 31.65 -15.49
N ALA A 29 14.79 32.64 -14.60
CA ALA A 29 15.53 32.62 -13.37
C ALA A 29 15.19 31.30 -12.68
N SER A 30 16.20 30.47 -12.37
CA SER A 30 16.01 29.30 -11.54
C SER A 30 15.24 29.73 -10.29
N PRO A 31 14.16 29.05 -9.92
CA PRO A 31 13.41 29.43 -8.73
C PRO A 31 14.36 29.53 -7.53
N ALA A 32 14.27 30.61 -6.79
CA ALA A 32 15.12 30.80 -5.61
C ALA A 32 14.97 29.60 -4.69
N LYS A 33 16.09 28.97 -4.34
CA LYS A 33 16.10 27.78 -3.47
C LYS A 33 15.40 28.10 -2.15
N LEU A 34 14.37 27.34 -1.79
CA LEU A 34 13.64 27.52 -0.54
C LEU A 34 14.60 27.23 0.63
N ALA A 35 14.87 28.23 1.45
CA ALA A 35 15.63 28.00 2.66
C ALA A 35 14.70 27.31 3.70
N ILE A 36 15.07 26.12 4.12
CA ILE A 36 14.35 25.42 5.19
C ILE A 36 14.83 25.99 6.54
N GLU A 37 13.91 26.61 7.25
CA GLU A 37 14.16 26.99 8.64
C GLU A 37 14.23 25.74 9.51
N ASN A 38 15.35 25.51 10.19
CA ASN A 38 15.61 24.35 11.04
C ASN A 38 15.49 23.00 10.28
N PRO A 39 16.41 22.71 9.35
CA PRO A 39 16.39 21.44 8.62
C PRO A 39 16.47 20.25 9.59
N VAL A 40 15.95 19.12 9.17
CA VAL A 40 16.06 17.88 9.93
C VAL A 40 17.51 17.41 9.90
N SER A 41 18.10 17.15 11.06
CA SER A 41 19.46 16.63 11.13
C SER A 41 19.47 15.10 11.11
N GLU A 42 20.53 14.53 10.55
CA GLU A 42 20.76 13.09 10.60
C GLU A 42 20.79 12.57 12.03
N GLU A 43 21.36 13.35 12.96
CA GLU A 43 21.43 12.99 14.37
C GLU A 43 20.05 12.90 15.03
N ALA A 44 19.12 13.79 14.70
CA ALA A 44 17.75 13.72 15.21
C ALA A 44 17.02 12.44 14.73
N LEU A 45 17.20 12.07 13.46
CA LEU A 45 16.67 10.82 12.94
C LEU A 45 17.32 9.61 13.58
N ARG A 46 18.65 9.62 13.72
CA ARG A 46 19.43 8.56 14.36
C ARG A 46 18.95 8.26 15.78
N GLN A 47 18.68 9.30 16.57
CA GLN A 47 18.17 9.15 17.94
C GLN A 47 16.84 8.41 17.98
N HIS A 48 15.88 8.75 17.09
CA HIS A 48 14.60 8.06 17.01
C HIS A 48 14.76 6.61 16.53
N ILE A 49 15.57 6.39 15.51
CA ILE A 49 15.82 5.04 14.95
C ILE A 49 16.49 4.15 15.98
N ASN A 50 17.54 4.64 16.67
CA ASN A 50 18.24 3.89 17.70
C ASN A 50 17.32 3.45 18.85
N ILE A 51 16.31 4.25 19.19
CA ILE A 51 15.32 3.90 20.22
C ILE A 51 14.32 2.88 19.66
N LEU A 52 13.69 3.21 18.53
CA LEU A 52 12.60 2.40 17.96
C LEU A 52 13.09 1.02 17.49
N ALA A 53 14.29 0.94 16.94
CA ALA A 53 14.90 -0.29 16.44
C ALA A 53 15.89 -0.93 17.42
N SER A 54 15.79 -0.60 18.72
CA SER A 54 16.56 -1.30 19.75
C SER A 54 15.90 -2.62 20.13
N ASP A 55 16.69 -3.58 20.62
CA ASP A 55 16.23 -4.86 21.15
C ASP A 55 15.21 -4.68 22.29
N GLU A 56 15.26 -3.56 23.00
CA GLU A 56 14.29 -3.23 24.04
C GLU A 56 12.86 -3.13 23.48
N PHE A 57 12.71 -2.73 22.22
CA PHE A 57 11.42 -2.63 21.51
C PHE A 57 11.00 -3.94 20.83
N GLU A 58 11.80 -5.02 21.01
CA GLU A 58 11.46 -6.38 20.58
C GLU A 58 10.96 -6.48 19.13
N GLY A 59 11.53 -5.68 18.21
CA GLY A 59 11.14 -5.64 16.81
C GLY A 59 9.70 -5.16 16.58
N ARG A 60 9.09 -4.50 17.55
CA ARG A 60 7.79 -3.79 17.43
C ARG A 60 6.62 -4.65 16.94
N GLY A 61 6.59 -5.93 17.31
CA GLY A 61 5.50 -6.82 16.88
C GLY A 61 4.13 -6.39 17.43
N PRO A 62 3.04 -6.39 16.61
CA PRO A 62 1.70 -6.08 17.06
C PRO A 62 1.22 -6.99 18.20
N GLY A 63 0.60 -6.40 19.24
CA GLY A 63 0.10 -7.11 20.41
C GLY A 63 1.17 -7.59 21.40
N THR A 64 2.39 -7.07 21.31
CA THR A 64 3.52 -7.42 22.19
C THR A 64 3.89 -6.29 23.16
N ALA A 65 4.86 -6.55 24.04
CA ALA A 65 5.43 -5.51 24.88
C ALA A 65 6.15 -4.44 24.04
N GLY A 66 6.75 -4.83 22.91
CA GLY A 66 7.36 -3.92 21.93
C GLY A 66 6.35 -2.92 21.36
N GLU A 67 5.11 -3.35 21.03
CA GLU A 67 4.05 -2.41 20.66
C GLU A 67 3.82 -1.35 21.73
N THR A 68 3.63 -1.78 23.00
CA THR A 68 3.30 -0.85 24.09
C THR A 68 4.35 0.25 24.24
N LYS A 69 5.63 -0.10 24.12
CA LYS A 69 6.75 0.87 24.15
C LYS A 69 6.71 1.78 22.93
N THR A 70 6.51 1.22 21.74
CA THR A 70 6.52 1.94 20.47
C THR A 70 5.42 2.98 20.39
N ILE A 71 4.16 2.58 20.62
CA ILE A 71 3.03 3.52 20.55
C ILE A 71 3.11 4.59 21.64
N GLY A 72 3.59 4.22 22.83
CA GLY A 72 3.84 5.16 23.94
C GLY A 72 4.91 6.19 23.55
N TYR A 73 6.01 5.75 22.94
CA TYR A 73 7.07 6.62 22.46
C TYR A 73 6.59 7.61 21.39
N ILE A 74 5.88 7.12 20.38
CA ILE A 74 5.35 7.96 19.29
C ILE A 74 4.38 9.02 19.84
N ALA A 75 3.40 8.60 20.64
CA ALA A 75 2.42 9.51 21.23
C ALA A 75 3.10 10.57 22.11
N GLN A 76 4.11 10.18 22.91
CA GLN A 76 4.88 11.12 23.74
C GLN A 76 5.67 12.13 22.90
N GLN A 77 6.32 11.68 21.80
CA GLN A 77 7.06 12.59 20.92
C GLN A 77 6.15 13.60 20.25
N TRP A 78 4.97 13.16 19.79
CA TRP A 78 3.97 14.05 19.19
C TRP A 78 3.35 15.01 20.22
N ALA A 79 3.04 14.54 21.43
CA ALA A 79 2.58 15.41 22.52
C ALA A 79 3.63 16.47 22.89
N ASN A 80 4.90 16.09 22.99
CA ASN A 80 6.01 17.01 23.24
C ASN A 80 6.18 18.04 22.10
N ALA A 81 5.82 17.71 20.89
CA ALA A 81 5.79 18.60 19.73
C ALA A 81 4.57 19.53 19.72
N GLY A 82 3.61 19.34 20.64
CA GLY A 82 2.40 20.16 20.73
C GLY A 82 1.20 19.65 19.94
N LEU A 83 1.27 18.43 19.38
CA LEU A 83 0.11 17.78 18.77
C LEU A 83 -0.92 17.41 19.82
N LYS A 84 -2.16 17.25 19.38
CA LYS A 84 -3.25 16.68 20.18
C LYS A 84 -3.53 15.25 19.70
N GLY A 85 -4.11 14.43 20.58
CA GLY A 85 -4.64 13.14 20.15
C GLY A 85 -5.72 13.35 19.07
N GLY A 86 -5.67 12.51 18.03
CA GLY A 86 -6.48 12.67 16.83
C GLY A 86 -7.86 12.05 16.91
N LEU A 87 -8.19 11.29 17.97
CA LEU A 87 -9.50 10.69 18.15
C LEU A 87 -10.53 11.73 18.61
N ALA A 88 -11.81 11.42 18.42
CA ALA A 88 -12.91 12.33 18.79
C ALA A 88 -12.96 12.67 20.29
N ASP A 89 -12.49 11.76 21.14
CA ASP A 89 -12.36 11.94 22.58
C ASP A 89 -11.02 12.57 23.01
N GLY A 90 -10.16 12.92 22.04
CA GLY A 90 -8.82 13.44 22.28
C GLY A 90 -7.78 12.33 22.57
N GLY A 91 -8.15 11.07 22.42
CA GLY A 91 -7.23 9.93 22.54
C GLY A 91 -6.24 9.82 21.40
N TRP A 92 -5.19 9.03 21.63
CA TRP A 92 -4.10 8.77 20.68
C TRP A 92 -4.21 7.42 19.98
N TYR A 93 -4.82 6.41 20.64
CA TYR A 93 -4.75 5.02 20.27
C TYR A 93 -6.07 4.56 19.66
N ASP A 94 -6.07 4.37 18.33
CA ASP A 94 -7.22 3.84 17.59
C ASP A 94 -7.13 2.30 17.57
N PRO A 95 -8.07 1.57 18.20
CA PRO A 95 -7.92 0.14 18.39
C PRO A 95 -8.11 -0.64 17.08
N VAL A 96 -7.15 -1.53 16.82
CA VAL A 96 -7.15 -2.47 15.71
C VAL A 96 -7.18 -3.89 16.26
N ASN A 97 -8.33 -4.54 16.16
CA ASN A 97 -8.49 -5.92 16.60
C ASN A 97 -8.20 -6.86 15.43
N LEU A 98 -7.27 -7.79 15.64
CA LEU A 98 -6.82 -8.73 14.62
C LEU A 98 -7.06 -10.17 15.09
N ILE A 99 -7.25 -11.07 14.14
CA ILE A 99 -7.29 -12.51 14.35
C ILE A 99 -6.10 -13.11 13.61
N GLU A 100 -5.19 -13.68 14.34
CA GLU A 100 -4.13 -14.51 13.81
C GLU A 100 -4.60 -15.94 13.74
N SER A 101 -4.40 -16.60 12.63
CA SER A 101 -4.80 -17.98 12.41
C SER A 101 -3.66 -18.78 11.81
N HIS A 102 -3.44 -19.98 12.36
CA HIS A 102 -2.49 -20.95 11.86
C HIS A 102 -3.21 -22.28 11.58
N ALA A 103 -3.15 -22.76 10.34
CA ALA A 103 -3.80 -24.01 9.96
C ALA A 103 -3.18 -25.18 10.72
N ALA A 104 -4.01 -25.92 11.48
CA ALA A 104 -3.60 -27.12 12.23
C ALA A 104 -3.95 -28.42 11.49
N GLY A 105 -4.78 -28.34 10.45
CA GLY A 105 -5.17 -29.46 9.60
C GLY A 105 -6.43 -29.16 8.81
N GLY A 106 -6.67 -29.98 7.78
CA GLY A 106 -7.88 -29.83 6.97
C GLY A 106 -7.96 -30.82 5.83
N SER A 107 -9.17 -31.00 5.31
CA SER A 107 -9.39 -31.79 4.11
C SER A 107 -10.49 -31.16 3.24
N LEU A 108 -10.29 -31.17 1.94
CA LEU A 108 -11.30 -30.78 0.96
C LEU A 108 -11.44 -31.92 -0.05
N ARG A 109 -12.64 -32.46 -0.15
CA ARG A 109 -12.99 -33.55 -1.09
C ARG A 109 -14.14 -33.12 -1.98
N PHE A 110 -13.98 -33.31 -3.27
CA PHE A 110 -15.06 -33.09 -4.22
C PHE A 110 -15.71 -34.44 -4.58
N ILE A 111 -17.03 -34.47 -4.62
CA ILE A 111 -17.83 -35.63 -4.92
C ILE A 111 -18.72 -35.31 -6.11
N ASN A 112 -18.54 -36.02 -7.22
CA ASN A 112 -19.37 -35.89 -8.42
C ASN A 112 -20.18 -37.19 -8.66
N LYS A 113 -21.50 -37.08 -8.66
CA LYS A 113 -22.40 -38.23 -8.84
C LYS A 113 -22.06 -39.43 -7.93
N GLY A 114 -21.78 -39.14 -6.65
CA GLY A 114 -21.46 -40.14 -5.65
C GLY A 114 -20.04 -40.70 -5.68
N LYS A 115 -19.20 -40.27 -6.62
CA LYS A 115 -17.78 -40.68 -6.70
C LYS A 115 -16.85 -39.53 -6.33
N ALA A 116 -15.82 -39.82 -5.52
CA ALA A 116 -14.79 -38.85 -5.22
C ALA A 116 -14.02 -38.43 -6.49
N VAL A 117 -13.82 -37.14 -6.67
CA VAL A 117 -12.94 -36.61 -7.71
C VAL A 117 -11.49 -36.83 -7.26
N LYS A 118 -10.72 -37.54 -8.06
CA LYS A 118 -9.29 -37.77 -7.77
C LYS A 118 -8.52 -36.48 -8.06
N LEU A 119 -7.94 -35.86 -7.02
CA LEU A 119 -7.07 -34.72 -7.13
C LEU A 119 -5.61 -35.12 -6.96
N PRO A 120 -4.66 -34.38 -7.52
CA PRO A 120 -3.24 -34.54 -7.22
C PRO A 120 -2.98 -34.33 -5.71
N GLU A 121 -2.03 -35.05 -5.16
CA GLU A 121 -1.60 -34.86 -3.78
C GLU A 121 -1.02 -33.46 -3.57
N ASP A 122 -1.06 -32.97 -2.32
CA ASP A 122 -0.51 -31.67 -1.93
C ASP A 122 -0.92 -30.52 -2.88
N SER A 123 -2.21 -30.43 -3.20
CA SER A 123 -2.72 -29.49 -4.20
C SER A 123 -3.72 -28.46 -3.64
N ILE A 124 -3.96 -28.49 -2.31
CA ILE A 124 -4.93 -27.63 -1.63
C ILE A 124 -4.35 -27.17 -0.30
N ILE A 125 -4.53 -25.88 -0.01
CA ILE A 125 -4.30 -25.30 1.33
C ILE A 125 -5.62 -24.71 1.80
N ILE A 126 -5.98 -24.99 3.05
CA ILE A 126 -7.24 -24.58 3.66
C ILE A 126 -6.90 -23.68 4.86
N ARG A 127 -7.57 -22.56 4.94
CA ARG A 127 -7.53 -21.67 6.11
C ARG A 127 -8.94 -21.46 6.62
N SER A 128 -9.08 -21.42 7.93
CA SER A 128 -10.34 -21.12 8.60
C SER A 128 -10.16 -19.95 9.56
N ARG A 129 -11.22 -19.23 9.80
CA ARG A 129 -11.32 -18.19 10.84
C ARG A 129 -11.90 -18.71 12.13
N ASP A 130 -12.48 -19.90 12.07
CA ASP A 130 -13.01 -20.62 13.22
C ASP A 130 -12.07 -21.76 13.59
N ALA A 131 -11.99 -22.08 14.87
CA ALA A 131 -11.11 -23.13 15.38
C ALA A 131 -11.40 -24.51 14.76
N ALA A 132 -12.66 -24.77 14.40
CA ALA A 132 -13.06 -25.94 13.66
C ALA A 132 -14.24 -25.60 12.73
N VAL A 133 -14.17 -26.09 11.51
CA VAL A 133 -15.25 -25.96 10.49
C VAL A 133 -15.51 -27.31 9.85
N HIS A 134 -16.79 -27.67 9.75
CA HIS A 134 -17.27 -28.91 9.12
C HIS A 134 -18.40 -28.59 8.15
N LEU A 135 -18.10 -28.55 6.87
CA LEU A 135 -19.07 -28.28 5.80
C LEU A 135 -19.23 -29.53 4.94
N LYS A 136 -20.47 -30.00 4.77
CA LYS A 136 -20.77 -31.21 4.01
C LYS A 136 -21.69 -30.92 2.85
N LYS A 137 -21.47 -31.60 1.72
CA LYS A 137 -22.26 -31.49 0.48
C LYS A 137 -22.41 -30.06 -0.03
N LEU A 138 -21.40 -29.22 0.23
CA LEU A 138 -21.39 -27.82 -0.18
C LEU A 138 -21.47 -27.71 -1.69
N PRO A 139 -22.41 -26.95 -2.28
CA PRO A 139 -22.43 -26.71 -3.72
C PRO A 139 -21.15 -25.98 -4.15
N VAL A 140 -20.68 -26.26 -5.35
CA VAL A 140 -19.44 -25.66 -5.90
C VAL A 140 -19.79 -24.80 -7.11
N VAL A 141 -19.22 -23.60 -7.17
CA VAL A 141 -19.36 -22.67 -8.29
C VAL A 141 -17.99 -22.12 -8.70
N TYR A 142 -17.74 -22.06 -10.00
CA TYR A 142 -16.61 -21.31 -10.54
C TYR A 142 -17.11 -19.91 -10.90
N ALA A 143 -16.53 -18.89 -10.28
CA ALA A 143 -16.93 -17.50 -10.40
C ALA A 143 -15.89 -16.63 -11.14
N GLY A 144 -15.02 -17.22 -11.96
CA GLY A 144 -14.03 -16.49 -12.74
C GLY A 144 -13.10 -15.63 -11.87
N PHE A 145 -13.09 -14.32 -12.08
CA PHE A 145 -12.36 -13.37 -11.21
C PHE A 145 -13.10 -13.02 -9.91
N GLY A 146 -14.34 -13.53 -9.74
CA GLY A 146 -15.20 -13.24 -8.59
C GLY A 146 -16.15 -12.09 -8.83
N VAL A 147 -15.69 -11.05 -9.51
CA VAL A 147 -16.45 -9.82 -9.81
C VAL A 147 -16.30 -9.41 -11.28
N ASP A 148 -17.23 -8.59 -11.77
CA ASP A 148 -17.15 -7.89 -13.05
C ASP A 148 -16.33 -6.58 -12.95
N ALA A 149 -16.27 -5.84 -14.06
CA ALA A 149 -15.54 -4.57 -14.14
C ALA A 149 -16.06 -3.48 -13.16
N ASN A 150 -17.29 -3.62 -12.68
CA ASN A 150 -17.93 -2.70 -11.74
C ASN A 150 -17.84 -3.20 -10.27
N GLY A 151 -17.12 -4.29 -10.03
CA GLY A 151 -17.01 -4.88 -8.70
C GLY A 151 -18.21 -5.71 -8.25
N LYS A 152 -19.18 -5.99 -9.11
CA LYS A 152 -20.35 -6.81 -8.83
C LYS A 152 -20.01 -8.29 -8.95
N VAL A 153 -20.42 -9.12 -7.98
CA VAL A 153 -20.19 -10.56 -7.99
C VAL A 153 -20.89 -11.22 -9.19
N VAL A 154 -20.14 -11.99 -9.97
CA VAL A 154 -20.57 -12.55 -11.27
C VAL A 154 -21.33 -13.88 -11.17
N ALA A 155 -21.47 -14.45 -9.97
CA ALA A 155 -22.13 -15.75 -9.79
C ALA A 155 -23.00 -15.75 -8.53
N ASP A 156 -24.00 -16.63 -8.49
CA ASP A 156 -24.71 -16.96 -7.26
C ASP A 156 -23.80 -17.83 -6.38
N VAL A 157 -23.19 -17.19 -5.36
CA VAL A 157 -22.20 -17.78 -4.46
C VAL A 157 -22.76 -18.10 -3.08
N ALA A 158 -23.99 -17.66 -2.76
CA ALA A 158 -24.56 -17.79 -1.43
C ALA A 158 -24.64 -19.27 -0.98
N GLY A 159 -24.05 -19.57 0.18
CA GLY A 159 -23.97 -20.91 0.76
C GLY A 159 -23.12 -21.91 -0.05
N LYS A 160 -22.24 -21.44 -0.93
CA LYS A 160 -21.43 -22.30 -1.83
C LYS A 160 -19.94 -22.17 -1.55
N LEU A 161 -19.18 -23.15 -2.03
CA LEU A 161 -17.75 -23.01 -2.25
C LEU A 161 -17.52 -22.32 -3.60
N ALA A 162 -17.00 -21.11 -3.55
CA ALA A 162 -16.66 -20.36 -4.75
C ALA A 162 -15.18 -20.56 -5.11
N LEU A 163 -14.92 -20.92 -6.36
CA LEU A 163 -13.60 -20.96 -6.97
C LEU A 163 -13.40 -19.69 -7.77
N ILE A 164 -12.36 -18.91 -7.46
CA ILE A 164 -12.00 -17.69 -8.19
C ILE A 164 -10.55 -17.73 -8.66
N ARG A 165 -10.26 -16.99 -9.73
CA ARG A 165 -8.89 -16.86 -10.23
C ARG A 165 -8.08 -15.92 -9.34
N MET A 166 -6.80 -16.27 -9.10
CA MET A 166 -5.88 -15.42 -8.35
C MET A 166 -5.29 -14.29 -9.22
N ASP A 167 -5.07 -14.55 -10.50
CA ASP A 167 -4.50 -13.57 -11.43
C ASP A 167 -5.41 -12.34 -11.59
N ASP A 168 -4.81 -11.22 -11.97
CA ASP A 168 -5.53 -9.96 -12.12
C ASP A 168 -6.36 -9.95 -13.40
N PRO A 169 -7.62 -9.45 -13.33
CA PRO A 169 -8.42 -9.24 -14.53
C PRO A 169 -7.80 -8.13 -15.40
N ALA A 170 -7.88 -8.30 -16.71
CA ALA A 170 -7.46 -7.27 -17.67
C ALA A 170 -8.43 -6.08 -17.76
N PHE A 171 -9.53 -6.10 -17.00
CA PHE A 171 -10.62 -5.13 -17.05
C PHE A 171 -10.91 -4.50 -15.69
N GLY A 172 -11.46 -3.26 -15.71
CA GLY A 172 -11.97 -2.57 -14.53
C GLY A 172 -10.89 -2.13 -13.52
N ASP A 173 -11.36 -1.45 -12.49
CA ASP A 173 -10.51 -0.94 -11.40
C ASP A 173 -10.37 -1.91 -10.22
N VAL A 174 -11.18 -2.97 -10.18
CA VAL A 174 -11.19 -3.97 -9.09
C VAL A 174 -10.14 -5.05 -9.39
N LYS A 175 -8.88 -4.67 -9.33
CA LYS A 175 -7.74 -5.59 -9.55
C LYS A 175 -7.26 -6.28 -8.28
N ASP A 176 -7.47 -5.64 -7.11
CA ASP A 176 -7.02 -6.17 -5.84
C ASP A 176 -7.73 -7.47 -5.46
N LEU A 177 -6.93 -8.52 -5.28
CA LEU A 177 -7.38 -9.86 -4.96
C LEU A 177 -8.20 -9.92 -3.65
N ARG A 178 -7.82 -9.12 -2.64
CA ARG A 178 -8.51 -9.05 -1.35
C ARG A 178 -9.93 -8.50 -1.55
N SER A 179 -10.07 -7.38 -2.26
CA SER A 179 -11.38 -6.77 -2.55
C SER A 179 -12.30 -7.73 -3.30
N ARG A 180 -11.77 -8.49 -4.27
CA ARG A 180 -12.53 -9.50 -5.02
C ARG A 180 -13.01 -10.64 -4.12
N ARG A 181 -12.13 -11.17 -3.27
CA ARG A 181 -12.47 -12.20 -2.28
C ARG A 181 -13.55 -11.71 -1.32
N ASP A 182 -13.36 -10.51 -0.77
CA ASP A 182 -14.25 -9.95 0.24
C ASP A 182 -15.64 -9.66 -0.35
N ALA A 183 -15.72 -9.24 -1.61
CA ALA A 183 -16.99 -9.10 -2.33
C ALA A 183 -17.72 -10.45 -2.45
N VAL A 184 -17.03 -11.51 -2.85
CA VAL A 184 -17.59 -12.87 -2.97
C VAL A 184 -18.02 -13.43 -1.60
N ALA A 185 -17.22 -13.21 -0.56
CA ALA A 185 -17.55 -13.58 0.81
C ALA A 185 -18.77 -12.81 1.33
N LYS A 186 -18.82 -11.50 1.12
CA LYS A 186 -19.94 -10.63 1.50
C LYS A 186 -21.24 -10.98 0.76
N ALA A 187 -21.15 -11.54 -0.44
CA ALA A 187 -22.29 -12.11 -1.15
C ALA A 187 -22.75 -13.47 -0.60
N GLY A 188 -22.17 -13.95 0.52
CA GLY A 188 -22.62 -15.12 1.25
C GLY A 188 -21.93 -16.43 0.88
N ALA A 189 -20.79 -16.43 0.20
CA ALA A 189 -20.03 -17.65 -0.03
C ALA A 189 -19.62 -18.31 1.28
N ALA A 190 -19.85 -19.62 1.42
CA ALA A 190 -19.46 -20.38 2.62
C ALA A 190 -17.94 -20.64 2.66
N ALA A 191 -17.32 -20.76 1.48
CA ALA A 191 -15.86 -20.88 1.33
C ALA A 191 -15.42 -20.21 0.03
N VAL A 192 -14.22 -19.59 0.01
CA VAL A 192 -13.63 -18.98 -1.19
C VAL A 192 -12.24 -19.57 -1.41
N PHE A 193 -12.03 -20.20 -2.58
CA PHE A 193 -10.75 -20.78 -2.94
C PHE A 193 -10.19 -20.12 -4.18
N TYR A 194 -8.91 -19.72 -4.13
CA TYR A 194 -8.21 -19.21 -5.28
C TYR A 194 -7.60 -20.34 -6.10
N ILE A 195 -7.83 -20.31 -7.39
CA ILE A 195 -7.09 -21.16 -8.32
C ILE A 195 -5.74 -20.49 -8.56
N VAL A 196 -4.66 -21.16 -8.13
CA VAL A 196 -3.30 -20.68 -8.25
C VAL A 196 -2.50 -21.52 -9.23
N GLY A 197 -1.48 -20.93 -9.81
CA GLY A 197 -0.64 -21.61 -10.78
C GLY A 197 -0.78 -20.98 -12.15
N GLY A 198 0.12 -20.07 -12.43
CA GLY A 198 0.59 -19.67 -13.73
C GLY A 198 2.06 -20.02 -13.84
N GLU A 199 2.66 -19.82 -14.99
CA GLU A 199 4.08 -20.12 -15.25
C GLU A 199 5.07 -19.37 -14.34
N LYS A 200 4.60 -18.37 -13.55
CA LYS A 200 5.44 -17.42 -12.83
C LYS A 200 5.65 -17.67 -11.33
N ALA A 201 4.93 -18.60 -10.70
CA ALA A 201 5.14 -18.85 -9.26
C ALA A 201 5.05 -20.34 -8.94
N PRO A 202 6.12 -20.95 -8.39
CA PRO A 202 6.12 -22.33 -7.91
C PRO A 202 5.10 -22.53 -6.79
N TRP A 203 4.46 -23.71 -6.74
CA TRP A 203 3.52 -24.10 -5.69
C TRP A 203 4.11 -23.97 -4.28
N ASP A 204 5.40 -24.23 -4.12
CA ASP A 204 6.07 -24.12 -2.83
C ASP A 204 6.11 -22.69 -2.27
N ILE A 205 6.13 -21.67 -3.12
CA ILE A 205 5.97 -20.27 -2.68
C ILE A 205 4.56 -20.06 -2.11
N TYR A 206 3.54 -20.57 -2.83
CA TYR A 206 2.16 -20.47 -2.34
C TYR A 206 1.97 -21.26 -1.03
N LYS A 207 2.57 -22.45 -0.89
CA LYS A 207 2.53 -23.22 0.36
C LYS A 207 3.13 -22.41 1.52
N ARG A 208 4.26 -21.76 1.30
CA ARG A 208 4.90 -20.95 2.32
C ARG A 208 4.00 -19.76 2.70
N VAL A 209 3.57 -18.96 1.73
CA VAL A 209 2.77 -17.74 1.98
C VAL A 209 1.38 -18.04 2.54
N TYR A 210 0.72 -19.11 2.11
CA TYR A 210 -0.64 -19.45 2.53
C TYR A 210 -0.71 -20.51 3.64
N GLY A 211 0.35 -21.29 3.82
CA GLY A 211 0.46 -22.28 4.89
C GLY A 211 1.01 -21.72 6.20
N GLU A 212 1.59 -20.52 6.15
CA GLU A 212 2.08 -19.80 7.33
C GLU A 212 0.93 -19.13 8.11
N THR A 213 1.27 -18.60 9.25
CA THR A 213 0.36 -17.82 10.07
C THR A 213 -0.23 -16.65 9.28
N THR A 214 -1.54 -16.51 9.30
CA THR A 214 -2.25 -15.41 8.60
C THR A 214 -2.94 -14.54 9.62
N THR A 215 -2.76 -13.23 9.49
CA THR A 215 -3.47 -12.25 10.33
C THR A 215 -4.50 -11.49 9.49
N ILE A 216 -5.67 -11.26 10.07
CA ILE A 216 -6.78 -10.54 9.43
C ILE A 216 -7.49 -9.65 10.46
N PRO A 217 -8.17 -8.58 10.05
CA PRO A 217 -9.02 -7.80 10.93
C PRO A 217 -10.18 -8.65 11.50
N SER A 218 -10.48 -8.50 12.80
CA SER A 218 -11.53 -9.27 13.47
C SER A 218 -12.95 -8.99 12.97
N ARG A 219 -13.15 -7.89 12.23
CA ARG A 219 -14.45 -7.44 11.72
C ARG A 219 -14.68 -7.69 10.23
N GLN A 220 -13.74 -8.30 9.51
CA GLN A 220 -13.99 -8.59 8.11
C GLN A 220 -15.11 -9.62 7.97
N SER A 221 -16.19 -9.25 7.24
CA SER A 221 -17.17 -10.20 6.73
C SER A 221 -16.50 -10.96 5.58
N ALA A 222 -15.82 -12.03 5.90
CA ALA A 222 -15.23 -12.91 4.93
C ALA A 222 -15.83 -14.30 5.12
N ALA A 223 -15.73 -15.16 4.11
CA ALA A 223 -16.11 -16.54 4.23
C ALA A 223 -15.43 -17.18 5.44
N ALA A 224 -16.13 -18.05 6.14
CA ALA A 224 -15.59 -18.78 7.30
C ALA A 224 -14.32 -19.56 6.94
N VAL A 225 -14.20 -19.95 5.67
CA VAL A 225 -13.04 -20.68 5.12
C VAL A 225 -12.58 -20.01 3.83
N ASP A 226 -11.29 -19.81 3.71
CA ASP A 226 -10.63 -19.49 2.45
C ASP A 226 -9.46 -20.46 2.21
N GLY A 227 -8.94 -20.48 0.97
CA GLY A 227 -7.83 -21.35 0.64
C GLY A 227 -7.36 -21.17 -0.79
N ILE A 228 -6.40 -22.01 -1.15
CA ILE A 228 -5.90 -22.11 -2.51
C ILE A 228 -5.99 -23.53 -3.04
N ILE A 229 -6.27 -23.65 -4.31
CA ILE A 229 -6.26 -24.91 -5.06
C ILE A 229 -5.32 -24.77 -6.24
N ARG A 230 -4.40 -25.74 -6.40
CA ARG A 230 -3.45 -25.76 -7.50
C ARG A 230 -4.18 -26.00 -8.83
N ARG A 231 -3.67 -25.40 -9.92
CA ARG A 231 -4.29 -25.43 -11.25
C ARG A 231 -4.64 -26.85 -11.70
N ASP A 232 -3.75 -27.80 -11.54
CA ASP A 232 -3.97 -29.19 -11.98
C ASP A 232 -5.13 -29.85 -11.20
N ALA A 233 -5.28 -29.57 -9.92
CA ALA A 233 -6.43 -30.00 -9.12
C ALA A 233 -7.73 -29.33 -9.58
N ALA A 234 -7.68 -28.04 -9.90
CA ALA A 234 -8.83 -27.34 -10.49
C ALA A 234 -9.19 -27.94 -11.86
N GLN A 235 -8.21 -28.21 -12.72
CA GLN A 235 -8.43 -28.87 -14.01
C GLN A 235 -9.08 -30.25 -13.86
N ALA A 236 -8.62 -31.07 -12.89
CA ALA A 236 -9.25 -32.36 -12.59
C ALA A 236 -10.71 -32.20 -12.16
N LEU A 237 -11.02 -31.16 -11.36
CA LEU A 237 -12.40 -30.86 -10.96
C LEU A 237 -13.26 -30.39 -12.14
N PHE A 238 -12.72 -29.55 -13.03
CA PHE A 238 -13.42 -29.11 -14.26
C PHE A 238 -13.75 -30.29 -15.16
N ALA A 239 -12.75 -31.16 -15.39
CA ALA A 239 -12.92 -32.38 -16.20
C ALA A 239 -14.00 -33.32 -15.61
N ALA A 240 -14.02 -33.51 -14.28
CA ALA A 240 -15.04 -34.29 -13.60
C ALA A 240 -16.47 -33.73 -13.82
N ASN A 241 -16.57 -32.41 -14.00
CA ASN A 241 -17.84 -31.73 -14.32
C ASN A 241 -18.11 -31.57 -15.80
N LYS A 242 -17.29 -32.16 -16.69
CA LYS A 242 -17.37 -32.04 -18.15
C LYS A 242 -17.26 -30.62 -18.67
N VAL A 243 -16.49 -29.79 -17.96
CA VAL A 243 -16.17 -28.41 -18.33
C VAL A 243 -14.77 -28.38 -18.94
N ASP A 244 -14.66 -27.85 -20.15
CA ASP A 244 -13.39 -27.63 -20.82
C ASP A 244 -12.66 -26.45 -20.14
N TRP A 245 -11.45 -26.71 -19.66
CA TRP A 245 -10.66 -25.73 -18.92
C TRP A 245 -10.27 -24.52 -19.77
N ASP A 246 -9.66 -24.75 -20.95
CA ASP A 246 -9.10 -23.66 -21.76
C ASP A 246 -10.21 -22.76 -22.31
N LYS A 247 -11.31 -23.40 -22.77
CA LYS A 247 -12.50 -22.67 -23.18
C LYS A 247 -13.07 -21.83 -22.04
N MET A 248 -13.14 -22.38 -20.83
CA MET A 248 -13.70 -21.68 -19.68
C MET A 248 -12.82 -20.51 -19.25
N ILE A 249 -11.48 -20.67 -19.24
CA ILE A 249 -10.55 -19.59 -18.94
C ILE A 249 -10.69 -18.44 -19.96
N ALA A 250 -10.87 -18.77 -21.24
CA ALA A 250 -11.12 -17.77 -22.29
C ALA A 250 -12.49 -17.06 -22.14
N GLU A 251 -13.52 -17.76 -21.67
CA GLU A 251 -14.84 -17.16 -21.39
C GLU A 251 -14.80 -16.19 -20.20
N THR A 252 -13.94 -16.45 -19.20
CA THR A 252 -13.88 -15.65 -17.97
C THR A 252 -13.53 -14.17 -18.19
N VAL A 253 -12.84 -13.86 -19.28
CA VAL A 253 -12.43 -12.46 -19.59
C VAL A 253 -13.52 -11.68 -20.32
N LYS A 254 -14.65 -12.31 -20.67
CA LYS A 254 -15.75 -11.66 -21.35
C LYS A 254 -16.65 -10.92 -20.36
N PRO A 255 -17.14 -9.72 -20.70
CA PRO A 255 -17.99 -8.92 -19.80
C PRO A 255 -19.29 -9.63 -19.37
N GLU A 256 -19.82 -10.52 -20.21
CA GLU A 256 -21.05 -11.27 -19.96
C GLU A 256 -20.88 -12.54 -19.15
N PHE A 257 -19.67 -12.85 -18.68
CA PHE A 257 -19.41 -14.04 -17.88
C PHE A 257 -20.18 -14.04 -16.56
N THR A 258 -20.98 -15.10 -16.31
CA THR A 258 -21.86 -15.21 -15.13
C THR A 258 -21.51 -16.36 -14.17
N GLY A 259 -20.32 -16.95 -14.32
CA GLY A 259 -19.89 -18.11 -13.54
C GLY A 259 -20.57 -19.41 -13.97
N ILE A 260 -20.11 -20.53 -13.40
CA ILE A 260 -20.63 -21.86 -13.67
C ILE A 260 -20.82 -22.64 -12.38
N ALA A 261 -22.06 -23.14 -12.15
CA ALA A 261 -22.34 -24.10 -11.10
C ALA A 261 -21.86 -25.51 -11.51
N PHE A 262 -21.11 -26.16 -10.64
CA PHE A 262 -20.68 -27.54 -10.83
C PHE A 262 -21.71 -28.55 -10.28
N THR A 263 -21.78 -29.72 -10.91
CA THR A 263 -22.56 -30.84 -10.36
C THR A 263 -21.91 -31.47 -9.15
N SER A 264 -20.60 -31.31 -9.00
CA SER A 264 -19.82 -31.72 -7.82
C SER A 264 -20.27 -31.00 -6.56
N LYS A 265 -20.20 -31.71 -5.45
CA LYS A 265 -20.35 -31.16 -4.09
C LYS A 265 -19.01 -31.26 -3.38
N ALA A 266 -18.75 -30.37 -2.41
CA ALA A 266 -17.56 -30.39 -1.60
C ALA A 266 -17.87 -30.79 -0.16
N ASP A 267 -17.02 -31.66 0.41
CA ASP A 267 -16.93 -31.89 1.86
C ASP A 267 -15.63 -31.23 2.32
N LEU A 268 -15.72 -30.31 3.29
CA LEU A 268 -14.63 -29.54 3.81
C LEU A 268 -14.57 -29.65 5.32
N ASP A 269 -13.42 -30.03 5.84
CA ASP A 269 -13.10 -30.02 7.26
C ASP A 269 -11.84 -29.16 7.44
N ALA A 270 -11.82 -28.28 8.45
CA ALA A 270 -10.65 -27.45 8.78
C ALA A 270 -10.51 -27.33 10.30
N THR A 271 -9.27 -27.36 10.76
CA THR A 271 -8.89 -27.08 12.16
C THR A 271 -7.83 -26.00 12.15
N THR A 272 -7.98 -24.99 13.00
CA THR A 272 -7.13 -23.82 13.01
C THR A 272 -6.82 -23.39 14.45
N HIS A 273 -5.57 -23.10 14.76
CA HIS A 273 -5.20 -22.38 15.97
C HIS A 273 -5.47 -20.90 15.76
N ILE A 274 -6.21 -20.30 16.67
CA ILE A 274 -6.64 -18.90 16.59
C ILE A 274 -6.12 -18.13 17.79
N ARG A 275 -5.52 -16.97 17.52
CA ARG A 275 -5.12 -16.00 18.53
C ARG A 275 -5.71 -14.63 18.21
N THR A 276 -6.33 -13.99 19.18
CA THR A 276 -6.76 -12.59 19.03
C THR A 276 -5.62 -11.67 19.43
N ILE A 277 -5.30 -10.72 18.56
CA ILE A 277 -4.33 -9.66 18.79
C ILE A 277 -5.09 -8.34 18.93
N LYS A 278 -4.85 -7.63 20.03
CA LYS A 278 -5.33 -6.26 20.23
C LYS A 278 -4.14 -5.34 19.97
N SER A 279 -4.25 -4.56 18.93
CA SER A 279 -3.22 -3.60 18.54
C SER A 279 -3.84 -2.23 18.29
N HIS A 280 -3.03 -1.20 18.00
CA HIS A 280 -3.49 0.17 17.86
C HIS A 280 -2.73 0.91 16.77
N ASN A 281 -3.47 1.67 15.96
CA ASN A 281 -2.86 2.80 15.28
C ASN A 281 -2.65 3.94 16.28
N VAL A 282 -1.65 4.79 16.05
CA VAL A 282 -1.47 6.03 16.80
C VAL A 282 -1.87 7.20 15.92
N VAL A 283 -2.76 8.07 16.43
CA VAL A 283 -3.28 9.21 15.67
C VAL A 283 -2.97 10.51 16.40
N GLY A 284 -2.19 11.36 15.75
CA GLY A 284 -1.88 12.71 16.20
C GLY A 284 -2.51 13.76 15.27
N LYS A 285 -2.75 14.95 15.80
CA LYS A 285 -3.38 16.05 15.06
C LYS A 285 -2.74 17.40 15.39
N ILE A 286 -2.43 18.17 14.36
CA ILE A 286 -2.17 19.60 14.44
C ILE A 286 -3.48 20.31 14.00
N PRO A 287 -4.21 20.99 14.91
CA PRO A 287 -5.42 21.69 14.54
C PRO A 287 -5.12 22.88 13.61
N GLY A 288 -5.79 22.93 12.48
CA GLY A 288 -5.74 24.06 11.55
C GLY A 288 -6.58 25.26 12.03
N LYS A 289 -6.27 26.45 11.52
CA LYS A 289 -7.06 27.69 11.82
C LYS A 289 -8.48 27.61 11.28
N LEU A 290 -8.66 26.90 10.14
CA LEU A 290 -9.93 26.79 9.43
C LEU A 290 -10.61 25.41 9.63
N GLY A 291 -9.94 24.50 10.35
CA GLY A 291 -10.43 23.15 10.63
C GLY A 291 -10.56 22.27 9.41
N ALA A 292 -11.29 21.15 9.57
CA ALA A 292 -11.44 20.12 8.55
C ALA A 292 -12.35 20.52 7.37
N ASP A 293 -13.11 21.61 7.45
CA ASP A 293 -14.00 22.06 6.37
C ASP A 293 -13.24 22.48 5.10
N LYS A 294 -11.99 22.87 5.25
CA LYS A 294 -11.08 23.20 4.13
C LYS A 294 -10.25 22.02 3.64
N GLY A 295 -10.56 20.84 4.08
CA GLY A 295 -9.80 19.61 3.82
C GLY A 295 -8.77 19.32 4.90
N VAL A 296 -8.30 18.11 4.89
CA VAL A 296 -7.33 17.55 5.83
C VAL A 296 -6.11 17.04 5.07
N ILE A 297 -4.93 17.33 5.60
CA ILE A 297 -3.68 16.71 5.13
C ILE A 297 -3.32 15.56 6.06
N MET A 298 -2.90 14.44 5.53
CA MET A 298 -2.50 13.27 6.31
C MET A 298 -1.09 12.85 5.98
N PHE A 299 -0.28 12.60 7.01
CA PHE A 299 0.98 11.88 6.92
C PHE A 299 0.83 10.53 7.61
N LEU A 300 1.30 9.46 6.98
CA LEU A 300 1.18 8.13 7.55
C LEU A 300 2.44 7.30 7.32
N GLY A 301 2.60 6.24 8.12
CA GLY A 301 3.63 5.23 8.01
C GLY A 301 3.48 4.22 9.13
N HIS A 302 3.94 2.99 8.92
CA HIS A 302 3.75 1.95 9.93
C HIS A 302 4.81 1.99 11.00
N TRP A 303 4.40 1.65 12.22
CA TRP A 303 5.28 1.56 13.38
C TRP A 303 5.72 0.13 13.68
N ASP A 304 4.97 -0.88 13.22
CA ASP A 304 5.25 -2.28 13.47
C ASP A 304 6.42 -2.81 12.62
N HIS A 305 6.98 -3.92 13.06
CA HIS A 305 7.84 -4.77 12.27
C HIS A 305 7.66 -6.22 12.71
N LEU A 306 8.55 -7.12 12.33
CA LEU A 306 8.33 -8.56 12.45
C LEU A 306 8.46 -9.12 13.87
N GLY A 307 8.88 -8.31 14.84
CA GLY A 307 9.03 -8.79 16.21
C GLY A 307 10.17 -9.79 16.38
N ILE A 308 9.94 -10.84 17.18
CA ILE A 308 10.86 -11.96 17.35
C ILE A 308 10.68 -12.89 16.15
N CYS A 309 11.46 -12.69 15.11
CA CYS A 309 11.31 -13.30 13.79
C CYS A 309 12.12 -14.60 13.59
N ARG A 310 12.98 -14.97 14.56
CA ARG A 310 13.82 -16.19 14.46
C ARG A 310 13.54 -17.16 15.61
N PRO A 311 13.69 -18.46 15.38
CA PRO A 311 13.44 -19.48 16.38
C PRO A 311 14.40 -19.40 17.56
N GLU A 312 14.06 -20.08 18.66
CA GLU A 312 14.98 -20.26 19.78
C GLU A 312 16.29 -20.92 19.34
N GLY A 313 17.41 -20.39 19.87
CA GLY A 313 18.76 -20.85 19.51
C GLY A 313 19.41 -20.11 18.35
N ALA A 314 18.71 -19.25 17.61
CA ALA A 314 19.34 -18.33 16.67
C ALA A 314 20.18 -17.28 17.43
N ALA A 315 21.31 -16.87 16.84
CA ALA A 315 22.24 -15.92 17.42
C ALA A 315 21.60 -14.53 17.61
N ASP A 316 20.81 -14.11 16.64
CA ASP A 316 19.94 -12.95 16.69
C ASP A 316 18.51 -13.38 16.32
N ARG A 317 17.55 -13.01 17.15
CA ARG A 317 16.16 -13.41 17.01
C ARG A 317 15.22 -12.26 16.70
N ILE A 318 15.69 -11.04 16.82
CA ILE A 318 14.87 -9.84 16.75
C ILE A 318 15.06 -9.20 15.38
N CYS A 319 13.99 -9.07 14.61
CA CYS A 319 13.98 -8.24 13.44
C CYS A 319 13.67 -6.80 13.88
N ASN A 320 14.72 -5.99 13.99
CA ASN A 320 14.61 -4.65 14.57
C ASN A 320 13.99 -3.61 13.63
N GLY A 321 14.08 -3.80 12.29
CA GLY A 321 13.45 -2.94 11.30
C GLY A 321 13.87 -1.48 11.43
N ALA A 322 15.14 -1.22 11.27
CA ALA A 322 15.67 0.14 11.43
C ALA A 322 15.36 1.03 10.22
N VAL A 323 15.52 0.48 9.02
CA VAL A 323 15.08 1.12 7.77
C VAL A 323 13.58 0.90 7.59
N ASP A 324 13.10 -0.33 7.84
CA ASP A 324 11.70 -0.74 7.73
C ASP A 324 11.06 -0.92 9.12
N ASN A 325 10.29 -0.02 9.69
CA ASN A 325 10.07 1.35 9.24
C ASN A 325 10.31 2.33 10.41
N ALA A 326 11.33 2.04 11.28
CA ALA A 326 11.74 3.01 12.28
C ALA A 326 12.19 4.33 11.64
N SER A 327 12.75 4.26 10.41
CA SER A 327 13.18 5.42 9.65
C SER A 327 12.00 6.33 9.25
N GLY A 328 10.91 5.76 8.75
CA GLY A 328 9.70 6.50 8.41
C GLY A 328 9.02 7.12 9.63
N ILE A 329 8.95 6.38 10.74
CA ILE A 329 8.43 6.92 12.01
C ILE A 329 9.31 8.07 12.53
N ALA A 330 10.62 7.98 12.40
CA ALA A 330 11.53 9.07 12.76
C ALA A 330 11.22 10.34 11.96
N VAL A 331 10.98 10.20 10.65
CA VAL A 331 10.58 11.34 9.81
C VAL A 331 9.19 11.86 10.17
N LEU A 332 8.21 11.00 10.43
CA LEU A 332 6.88 11.42 10.91
C LEU A 332 6.99 12.27 12.18
N ILE A 333 7.82 11.85 13.14
CA ILE A 333 8.06 12.59 14.38
C ILE A 333 8.70 13.95 14.09
N GLU A 334 9.75 13.98 13.29
CA GLU A 334 10.51 15.21 13.01
C GLU A 334 9.73 16.19 12.12
N ALA A 335 8.92 15.68 11.17
CA ALA A 335 8.01 16.52 10.40
C ALA A 335 6.91 17.13 11.30
N ALA A 336 6.32 16.34 12.19
CA ALA A 336 5.32 16.82 13.15
C ALA A 336 5.86 17.95 14.04
N LYS A 337 7.07 17.78 14.59
CA LYS A 337 7.76 18.81 15.42
C LYS A 337 7.93 20.15 14.69
N ARG A 338 8.18 20.12 13.39
CA ARG A 338 8.38 21.33 12.57
C ARG A 338 7.09 21.96 12.11
N LEU A 339 6.14 21.14 11.71
CA LEU A 339 4.82 21.61 11.27
C LEU A 339 4.00 22.19 12.42
N ALA A 340 4.14 21.68 13.63
CA ALA A 340 3.45 22.19 14.82
C ALA A 340 3.92 23.58 15.27
N LYS A 341 5.11 24.04 14.84
CA LYS A 341 5.62 25.39 15.21
C LYS A 341 4.77 26.53 14.66
N ASN A 342 4.15 26.30 13.49
CA ASN A 342 3.32 27.30 12.82
C ASN A 342 1.98 26.67 12.51
N GLN A 343 0.90 27.14 13.18
CA GLN A 343 -0.42 26.59 12.97
C GLN A 343 -0.82 26.68 11.49
N PRO A 344 -1.13 25.54 10.82
CA PRO A 344 -1.55 25.51 9.43
C PRO A 344 -2.97 26.06 9.27
N ASP A 345 -3.42 26.29 8.04
CA ASP A 345 -4.81 26.65 7.78
C ASP A 345 -5.73 25.41 7.85
N ARG A 346 -5.26 24.26 7.30
CA ARG A 346 -5.96 22.96 7.35
C ARG A 346 -5.51 22.14 8.55
N ASP A 347 -6.38 21.26 9.02
CA ASP A 347 -5.97 20.23 9.96
C ASP A 347 -4.91 19.33 9.32
N ILE A 348 -3.85 19.00 10.06
CA ILE A 348 -2.86 18.00 9.64
C ILE A 348 -2.91 16.82 10.61
N TYR A 349 -3.20 15.63 10.09
CA TYR A 349 -3.18 14.39 10.84
C TYR A 349 -1.90 13.61 10.60
N PHE A 350 -1.44 12.94 11.64
CA PHE A 350 -0.35 11.98 11.62
C PHE A 350 -0.89 10.65 12.07
N LEU A 351 -0.69 9.62 11.25
CA LEU A 351 -1.19 8.27 11.48
C LEU A 351 -0.01 7.29 11.45
N ALA A 352 0.37 6.75 12.61
CA ALA A 352 1.30 5.64 12.69
C ALA A 352 0.48 4.33 12.76
N THR A 353 0.52 3.55 11.72
CA THR A 353 -0.29 2.34 11.52
C THR A 353 0.35 1.13 12.16
N THR A 354 -0.47 0.16 12.54
CA THR A 354 -0.06 -1.16 12.99
C THR A 354 -0.27 -2.21 11.90
N ALA A 355 0.42 -3.34 12.04
CA ALA A 355 0.22 -4.54 11.23
C ALA A 355 0.26 -4.28 9.70
N GLU A 356 1.14 -3.40 9.27
CA GLU A 356 1.49 -3.21 7.85
C GLU A 356 2.08 -4.49 7.29
N GLU A 357 3.04 -5.06 8.02
CA GLU A 357 3.76 -6.30 7.72
C GLU A 357 2.85 -7.52 7.57
N MET A 358 1.67 -7.43 8.13
CA MET A 358 0.60 -8.44 8.04
C MET A 358 -0.38 -8.15 6.90
N GLY A 359 -0.06 -7.19 6.02
CA GLY A 359 -0.81 -6.80 4.84
C GLY A 359 -1.65 -5.54 5.02
N LEU A 360 -1.07 -4.44 5.47
CA LEU A 360 -1.65 -3.10 5.60
C LEU A 360 -2.87 -3.05 6.55
N LEU A 361 -2.94 -3.95 7.56
CA LEU A 361 -4.18 -4.18 8.31
C LEU A 361 -4.60 -2.96 9.13
N GLY A 362 -3.66 -2.21 9.71
CA GLY A 362 -3.95 -0.98 10.45
C GLY A 362 -4.47 0.12 9.54
N ALA A 363 -3.88 0.29 8.36
CA ALA A 363 -4.33 1.26 7.36
C ALA A 363 -5.72 0.90 6.82
N TYR A 364 -6.01 -0.37 6.55
CA TYR A 364 -7.34 -0.82 6.18
C TYR A 364 -8.36 -0.62 7.31
N ALA A 365 -8.00 -0.92 8.56
CA ALA A 365 -8.87 -0.69 9.72
C ALA A 365 -9.22 0.81 9.86
N PHE A 366 -8.24 1.69 9.71
CA PHE A 366 -8.46 3.13 9.66
C PHE A 366 -9.38 3.53 8.51
N ALA A 367 -9.13 3.04 7.30
CA ALA A 367 -9.92 3.37 6.12
C ALA A 367 -11.37 2.83 6.18
N ASP A 368 -11.61 1.74 6.91
CA ASP A 368 -12.96 1.19 7.15
C ASP A 368 -13.74 1.96 8.22
N LYS A 369 -13.03 2.53 9.21
CA LYS A 369 -13.62 3.33 10.28
C LYS A 369 -12.73 4.55 10.58
N PRO A 370 -12.70 5.52 9.67
CA PRO A 370 -11.77 6.64 9.77
C PRO A 370 -12.15 7.60 10.89
N VAL A 371 -11.15 8.17 11.57
CA VAL A 371 -11.35 9.21 12.63
C VAL A 371 -11.72 10.56 12.04
N VAL A 372 -11.51 10.75 10.75
CA VAL A 372 -11.96 11.90 9.94
C VAL A 372 -12.53 11.37 8.63
N PRO A 373 -13.67 11.89 8.12
CA PRO A 373 -14.26 11.40 6.88
C PRO A 373 -13.24 11.35 5.73
N LEU A 374 -13.20 10.25 4.98
CA LEU A 374 -12.19 10.06 3.94
C LEU A 374 -12.28 11.12 2.83
N ASP A 375 -13.47 11.60 2.50
CA ASP A 375 -13.70 12.68 1.54
C ASP A 375 -13.17 14.05 1.98
N LYS A 376 -12.83 14.19 3.26
CA LYS A 376 -12.14 15.38 3.79
C LYS A 376 -10.62 15.29 3.65
N ILE A 377 -10.06 14.12 3.43
CA ILE A 377 -8.61 13.95 3.24
C ILE A 377 -8.27 14.31 1.80
N VAL A 378 -7.77 15.53 1.60
CA VAL A 378 -7.48 16.09 0.28
C VAL A 378 -6.07 15.73 -0.24
N ALA A 379 -5.18 15.33 0.65
CA ALA A 379 -3.86 14.76 0.31
C ALA A 379 -3.36 13.88 1.46
N ALA A 380 -2.82 12.71 1.13
CA ALA A 380 -2.19 11.79 2.07
C ALA A 380 -0.81 11.38 1.57
N PHE A 381 0.18 11.34 2.47
CA PHE A 381 1.58 11.06 2.15
C PHE A 381 2.09 9.95 3.06
N ASN A 382 2.36 8.78 2.47
CA ASN A 382 2.99 7.67 3.17
C ASN A 382 4.50 7.89 3.28
N ILE A 383 5.11 7.46 4.39
CA ILE A 383 6.53 7.59 4.67
C ILE A 383 7.04 6.24 5.15
N ASP A 384 7.86 5.61 4.32
CA ASP A 384 8.27 4.24 4.53
C ASP A 384 9.61 3.96 3.80
N THR A 385 10.49 3.18 4.44
CA THR A 385 11.77 2.70 3.87
C THR A 385 12.63 3.83 3.28
N ILE A 386 12.84 4.91 4.04
CA ILE A 386 13.41 6.16 3.51
C ILE A 386 14.92 6.35 3.74
N ALA A 387 15.60 5.43 4.41
CA ALA A 387 17.02 5.54 4.76
C ALA A 387 17.93 4.67 3.87
N VAL A 388 17.63 4.58 2.56
CA VAL A 388 18.30 3.68 1.59
C VAL A 388 19.31 4.42 0.70
N VAL A 389 19.12 5.72 0.47
CA VAL A 389 19.92 6.49 -0.50
C VAL A 389 20.60 7.70 0.15
N PRO A 390 21.75 8.16 -0.37
CA PRO A 390 22.41 9.38 0.12
C PRO A 390 21.63 10.64 -0.31
N LYS A 391 22.00 11.77 0.26
CA LYS A 391 21.52 13.08 -0.16
C LYS A 391 21.80 13.35 -1.63
N GLY A 392 20.94 14.18 -2.25
CA GLY A 392 21.09 14.60 -3.64
C GLY A 392 20.47 13.65 -4.66
N GLU A 393 19.88 12.54 -4.23
CA GLU A 393 19.12 11.68 -5.13
C GLU A 393 17.84 12.38 -5.61
N LYS A 394 17.36 11.98 -6.79
CA LYS A 394 16.06 12.41 -7.30
C LYS A 394 14.95 12.04 -6.31
N VAL A 395 13.76 12.56 -6.52
CA VAL A 395 12.58 12.25 -5.71
C VAL A 395 11.54 11.52 -6.56
N ALA A 396 11.22 10.30 -6.21
CA ALA A 396 10.14 9.53 -6.83
C ALA A 396 8.79 9.81 -6.15
N ILE A 397 7.72 9.72 -6.93
CA ILE A 397 6.33 9.73 -6.45
C ILE A 397 5.73 8.36 -6.78
N LEU A 398 5.50 7.52 -5.77
CA LEU A 398 4.74 6.28 -5.94
C LEU A 398 3.25 6.62 -6.03
N GLY A 399 2.66 6.26 -7.14
CA GLY A 399 1.33 6.69 -7.51
C GLY A 399 1.31 7.89 -8.47
N ARG A 400 2.45 8.27 -9.05
CA ARG A 400 2.54 9.32 -10.08
C ARG A 400 1.54 9.08 -11.20
N GLY A 401 0.88 10.15 -11.64
CA GLY A 401 -0.14 10.11 -12.69
C GLY A 401 -1.53 9.69 -12.21
N THR A 402 -1.72 9.47 -10.91
CA THR A 402 -3.01 9.02 -10.36
C THR A 402 -3.73 10.08 -9.52
N THR A 403 -3.11 11.22 -9.29
CA THR A 403 -3.66 12.36 -8.55
C THR A 403 -3.31 13.67 -9.25
N THR A 404 -3.92 14.76 -8.81
CA THR A 404 -3.60 16.12 -9.29
C THR A 404 -2.43 16.76 -8.53
N LEU A 405 -1.82 16.05 -7.56
CA LEU A 405 -0.82 16.60 -6.64
C LEU A 405 0.60 16.61 -7.23
N ASP A 406 0.85 15.86 -8.30
CA ASP A 406 2.20 15.61 -8.84
C ASP A 406 2.94 16.91 -9.19
N ALA A 407 2.26 17.87 -9.85
CA ALA A 407 2.88 19.12 -10.28
C ALA A 407 3.33 19.98 -9.10
N ASP A 408 2.53 20.04 -8.03
CA ASP A 408 2.88 20.76 -6.80
C ASP A 408 4.07 20.09 -6.10
N ILE A 409 4.07 18.74 -5.98
CA ILE A 409 5.18 18.00 -5.38
C ILE A 409 6.47 18.19 -6.17
N ASP A 410 6.41 18.15 -7.50
CA ASP A 410 7.55 18.41 -8.37
C ASP A 410 8.09 19.85 -8.20
N ALA A 411 7.21 20.83 -8.07
CA ALA A 411 7.59 22.23 -7.82
C ALA A 411 8.26 22.39 -6.43
N ILE A 412 7.71 21.76 -5.40
CA ILE A 412 8.29 21.72 -4.05
C ILE A 412 9.67 21.07 -4.10
N THR A 413 9.80 19.93 -4.75
CA THR A 413 11.06 19.20 -4.91
C THR A 413 12.14 20.08 -5.53
N ARG A 414 11.82 20.77 -6.62
CA ARG A 414 12.77 21.72 -7.28
C ARG A 414 13.09 22.91 -6.40
N SER A 415 12.14 23.42 -5.63
CA SER A 415 12.37 24.56 -4.71
C SER A 415 13.37 24.21 -3.61
N LEU A 416 13.49 22.91 -3.26
CA LEU A 416 14.49 22.40 -2.32
C LEU A 416 15.84 22.11 -3.00
N GLY A 417 15.95 22.30 -4.31
CA GLY A 417 17.15 22.04 -5.11
C GLY A 417 17.37 20.55 -5.40
N ARG A 418 16.30 19.74 -5.36
CA ARG A 418 16.29 18.35 -5.80
C ARG A 418 15.55 18.21 -7.12
N GLU A 419 15.82 17.12 -7.84
CA GLU A 419 15.18 16.83 -9.11
C GLU A 419 14.07 15.77 -8.94
N PRO A 420 12.86 15.99 -9.49
CA PRO A 420 11.86 14.95 -9.56
C PRO A 420 12.28 13.77 -10.45
N GLU A 421 12.03 12.55 -10.03
CA GLU A 421 12.02 11.40 -10.91
C GLU A 421 10.65 11.33 -11.59
N THR A 422 10.64 11.46 -12.93
CA THR A 422 9.40 11.52 -13.72
C THR A 422 9.00 10.17 -14.33
N GLY A 423 9.84 9.15 -14.18
CA GLY A 423 9.52 7.77 -14.56
C GLY A 423 8.41 7.16 -13.71
N LEU A 424 7.90 6.02 -14.14
CA LEU A 424 6.84 5.28 -13.44
C LEU A 424 7.33 3.96 -12.84
N ASP A 425 8.63 3.71 -12.86
CA ASP A 425 9.21 2.42 -12.41
C ASP A 425 8.90 2.14 -10.94
N SER A 426 8.88 3.17 -10.10
CA SER A 426 8.52 3.05 -8.68
C SER A 426 7.05 2.68 -8.44
N ASN A 427 6.17 2.88 -9.42
CA ASN A 427 4.74 2.56 -9.28
C ASN A 427 4.47 1.05 -9.11
N VAL A 428 5.43 0.18 -9.42
CA VAL A 428 5.32 -1.27 -9.13
C VAL A 428 5.18 -1.55 -7.62
N MET A 429 5.59 -0.61 -6.76
CA MET A 429 5.54 -0.72 -5.30
C MET A 429 4.30 -0.05 -4.69
N VAL A 430 3.44 0.60 -5.48
CA VAL A 430 2.34 1.46 -4.98
C VAL A 430 1.34 0.74 -4.08
N ASN A 431 1.13 -0.56 -4.28
CA ASN A 431 0.19 -1.38 -3.51
C ASN A 431 0.84 -2.11 -2.31
N ARG A 432 2.10 -1.82 -2.00
CA ARG A 432 2.88 -2.43 -0.93
C ARG A 432 3.16 -1.46 0.23
N GLN A 433 2.32 -0.46 0.43
CA GLN A 433 2.46 0.56 1.45
C GLN A 433 1.08 1.07 1.91
N ASP A 434 1.01 1.62 3.12
CA ASP A 434 -0.24 1.96 3.80
C ASP A 434 -1.16 2.94 3.06
N GLY A 435 -0.59 3.88 2.31
CA GLY A 435 -1.35 4.81 1.49
C GLY A 435 -2.26 4.12 0.47
N TRP A 436 -1.94 2.87 0.08
CA TRP A 436 -2.79 2.08 -0.79
C TRP A 436 -4.19 1.83 -0.21
N ALA A 437 -4.30 1.56 1.09
CA ALA A 437 -5.59 1.33 1.73
C ALA A 437 -6.52 2.55 1.64
N LEU A 438 -5.96 3.76 1.71
CA LEU A 438 -6.67 5.03 1.53
C LEU A 438 -6.98 5.28 0.05
N LYS A 439 -6.00 5.08 -0.82
CA LYS A 439 -6.13 5.26 -2.28
C LYS A 439 -7.22 4.37 -2.86
N ALA A 440 -7.30 3.11 -2.44
CA ALA A 440 -8.33 2.17 -2.86
C ALA A 440 -9.76 2.62 -2.47
N ARG A 441 -9.90 3.66 -1.63
CA ARG A 441 -11.17 4.28 -1.21
C ARG A 441 -11.32 5.71 -1.72
N GLY A 442 -10.53 6.10 -2.72
CA GLY A 442 -10.65 7.38 -3.41
C GLY A 442 -9.91 8.55 -2.76
N VAL A 443 -9.11 8.31 -1.71
CA VAL A 443 -8.26 9.36 -1.13
C VAL A 443 -7.05 9.60 -2.04
N PRO A 444 -6.66 10.86 -2.35
CA PRO A 444 -5.42 11.17 -3.04
C PRO A 444 -4.21 10.83 -2.16
N ALA A 445 -3.78 9.57 -2.19
CA ALA A 445 -2.67 9.05 -1.39
C ALA A 445 -1.47 8.71 -2.28
N LEU A 446 -0.30 9.19 -1.87
CA LEU A 446 0.98 9.03 -2.55
C LEU A 446 2.07 8.70 -1.53
N MET A 447 3.19 8.19 -2.01
CA MET A 447 4.44 8.12 -1.25
C MET A 447 5.51 8.88 -2.01
N VAL A 448 6.29 9.71 -1.32
CA VAL A 448 7.25 10.64 -1.93
C VAL A 448 8.60 10.46 -1.26
N SER A 449 9.61 9.96 -1.98
CA SER A 449 10.91 9.66 -1.37
C SER A 449 12.03 9.55 -2.41
N GLY A 450 13.24 9.90 -1.99
CA GLY A 450 14.46 9.62 -2.74
C GLY A 450 14.81 8.14 -2.80
N SER A 451 14.48 7.36 -1.76
CA SER A 451 14.80 5.93 -1.68
C SER A 451 14.21 5.12 -2.84
N PHE A 452 13.09 5.57 -3.41
CA PHE A 452 12.41 4.91 -4.53
C PHE A 452 12.78 5.47 -5.90
N ALA A 453 13.67 6.45 -5.97
CA ALA A 453 14.18 6.96 -7.24
C ALA A 453 15.35 6.13 -7.78
N ASP A 454 16.12 5.48 -6.89
CA ASP A 454 17.17 4.53 -7.27
C ASP A 454 16.73 3.08 -7.01
N MET A 455 16.01 2.50 -7.97
CA MET A 455 15.49 1.13 -7.86
C MET A 455 16.61 0.09 -7.67
N LYS A 456 17.83 0.36 -8.13
CA LYS A 456 18.95 -0.58 -7.91
C LYS A 456 19.37 -0.64 -6.44
N LYS A 457 19.50 0.51 -5.78
CA LYS A 457 19.83 0.58 -4.35
C LYS A 457 18.69 0.02 -3.51
N LEU A 458 17.44 0.36 -3.86
CA LEU A 458 16.27 -0.20 -3.20
C LEU A 458 16.23 -1.73 -3.30
N MET A 459 16.42 -2.30 -4.49
CA MET A 459 16.43 -3.75 -4.66
C MET A 459 17.57 -4.42 -3.90
N ALA A 460 18.74 -3.79 -3.81
CA ALA A 460 19.86 -4.32 -3.01
C ALA A 460 19.51 -4.40 -1.51
N TYR A 461 18.76 -3.43 -0.98
CA TYR A 461 18.24 -3.48 0.39
C TYR A 461 17.17 -4.58 0.54
N LEU A 462 16.19 -4.63 -0.39
CA LEU A 462 15.09 -5.60 -0.35
C LEU A 462 15.57 -7.06 -0.49
N GLU A 463 16.66 -7.31 -1.22
CA GLU A 463 17.28 -8.63 -1.37
C GLU A 463 18.29 -8.95 -0.26
N GLY A 464 18.67 -7.96 0.53
CA GLY A 464 19.68 -8.05 1.59
C GLY A 464 19.08 -8.04 3.00
N ASP A 465 19.13 -6.89 3.65
CA ASP A 465 18.82 -6.74 5.08
C ASP A 465 17.30 -6.66 5.38
N TYR A 466 16.47 -6.41 4.36
CA TYR A 466 15.01 -6.27 4.50
C TYR A 466 14.36 -7.53 5.08
N HIS A 467 13.57 -7.36 6.14
CA HIS A 467 12.92 -8.45 6.89
C HIS A 467 13.92 -9.44 7.52
N GLN A 468 15.12 -8.97 7.80
CA GLN A 468 16.16 -9.76 8.44
C GLN A 468 16.60 -9.08 9.76
N PRO A 469 17.22 -9.85 10.70
CA PRO A 469 17.82 -9.26 11.89
C PRO A 469 18.93 -8.23 11.58
N GLU A 470 19.49 -8.27 10.37
CA GLU A 470 20.52 -7.37 9.88
C GLU A 470 20.04 -5.94 9.61
N ASP A 471 18.70 -5.70 9.51
CA ASP A 471 18.12 -4.35 9.46
C ASP A 471 18.13 -3.71 10.85
N GLN A 472 19.32 -3.28 11.28
CA GLN A 472 19.63 -2.74 12.60
C GLN A 472 20.17 -1.32 12.55
N PRO A 473 20.08 -0.54 13.64
CA PRO A 473 20.78 0.73 13.76
C PRO A 473 22.30 0.56 13.55
N GLY A 474 22.88 1.38 12.70
CA GLY A 474 24.32 1.32 12.41
C GLY A 474 24.73 2.11 11.18
N ASP A 475 25.96 1.87 10.71
CA ASP A 475 26.56 2.61 9.61
C ASP A 475 25.95 2.30 8.22
N LYS A 476 25.22 1.20 8.11
CA LYS A 476 24.52 0.84 6.85
C LYS A 476 23.35 1.76 6.56
N ILE A 477 22.75 2.39 7.56
CA ILE A 477 21.59 3.27 7.40
C ILE A 477 22.04 4.60 6.83
N ILE A 478 21.48 5.00 5.70
CA ILE A 478 21.87 6.22 4.99
C ILE A 478 20.96 7.37 5.38
N LEU A 479 21.30 8.08 6.45
CA LEU A 479 20.45 9.13 7.03
C LEU A 479 20.47 10.44 6.25
N SER A 480 21.51 10.69 5.44
CA SER A 480 21.61 11.96 4.70
C SER A 480 20.48 12.16 3.68
N GLY A 481 20.04 11.10 2.99
CA GLY A 481 18.86 11.14 2.11
C GLY A 481 17.55 11.19 2.91
N ALA A 482 17.47 10.46 4.02
CA ALA A 482 16.30 10.49 4.91
C ALA A 482 16.07 11.88 5.51
N ALA A 483 17.13 12.63 5.84
CA ALA A 483 17.03 14.01 6.32
C ALA A 483 16.49 14.95 5.22
N GLU A 484 16.93 14.80 3.97
CA GLU A 484 16.36 15.54 2.84
C GLU A 484 14.89 15.17 2.58
N ASP A 485 14.53 13.90 2.72
CA ASP A 485 13.14 13.46 2.58
C ASP A 485 12.27 14.00 3.73
N ALA A 486 12.80 14.08 4.95
CA ALA A 486 12.11 14.71 6.07
C ALA A 486 11.82 16.20 5.83
N ASP A 487 12.81 16.92 5.32
CA ASP A 487 12.66 18.34 4.92
C ASP A 487 11.64 18.51 3.78
N LEU A 488 11.62 17.59 2.83
CA LEU A 488 10.63 17.55 1.75
C LEU A 488 9.21 17.38 2.32
N HIS A 489 9.01 16.46 3.28
CA HIS A 489 7.70 16.27 3.90
C HIS A 489 7.25 17.47 4.74
N VAL A 490 8.18 18.19 5.37
CA VAL A 490 7.89 19.48 6.02
C VAL A 490 7.43 20.52 5.00
N ALA A 491 8.10 20.62 3.86
CA ALA A 491 7.72 21.55 2.79
C ALA A 491 6.36 21.19 2.18
N ILE A 492 6.11 19.91 1.94
CA ILE A 492 4.81 19.36 1.51
C ILE A 492 3.71 19.75 2.52
N GLY A 493 3.94 19.52 3.80
CA GLY A 493 2.97 19.86 4.86
C GLY A 493 2.67 21.35 4.95
N LYS A 494 3.67 22.21 4.78
CA LYS A 494 3.48 23.67 4.72
C LYS A 494 2.68 24.08 3.49
N HIS A 495 2.98 23.54 2.33
CA HIS A 495 2.32 23.89 1.07
C HIS A 495 0.86 23.46 1.08
N PHE A 496 0.58 22.17 1.27
CA PHE A 496 -0.78 21.65 1.26
C PHE A 496 -1.61 22.05 2.51
N GLY A 497 -0.95 22.31 3.62
CA GLY A 497 -1.57 22.82 4.85
C GLY A 497 -2.06 24.28 4.76
N SER A 498 -1.61 25.05 3.76
CA SER A 498 -2.01 26.44 3.53
C SER A 498 -3.01 26.56 2.40
N VAL A 499 -4.18 27.17 2.66
CA VAL A 499 -5.20 27.44 1.62
C VAL A 499 -4.77 28.53 0.65
N THR A 500 -3.79 29.36 1.01
CA THR A 500 -3.22 30.39 0.12
C THR A 500 -2.20 29.78 -0.84
N ALA A 501 -1.33 28.89 -0.36
CA ALA A 501 -0.33 28.22 -1.19
C ALA A 501 -0.97 27.17 -2.11
N TRP A 502 -1.96 26.46 -1.59
CA TRP A 502 -2.74 25.46 -2.32
C TRP A 502 -4.23 25.59 -2.00
N PRO A 503 -5.02 26.25 -2.86
CA PRO A 503 -6.45 26.44 -2.63
C PRO A 503 -7.26 25.14 -2.59
N GLY A 504 -6.72 24.04 -3.13
CA GLY A 504 -7.39 22.78 -3.36
C GLY A 504 -7.77 22.62 -4.83
N THR A 505 -8.15 21.41 -5.22
CA THR A 505 -8.69 21.09 -6.57
C THR A 505 -10.19 21.16 -6.56
#